data_4ea84eca8fbad4dfcbf3e06221ee6c51
#
_entry.id   4ea84eca8fbad4dfcbf3e06221ee6c51
#
_cell.length_a   1.000
_cell.length_b   1.000
_cell.length_c   1.000
_cell.angle_alpha   90.00
_cell.angle_beta   90.00
_cell.angle_gamma   90.00
#
_symmetry.space_group_name_H-M   'P 1'
#
loop_
_entity.id
_entity.type
_entity.pdbx_description
1 polymer ?
#
loop_
_entity_poly.entity_id
_entity_poly.type
_entity_poly.pdbx_seq_one_letter_code
_entity_poly.pdbx_strand_id
1 'polypeptide(L)'
;MFQDYNLFRNKTALQNVTEGLTVARKMPKDQAAAIAKKALQKVGMADREDHYPHQLSGGQQQRTAIARAIAAEPEIIFFDEPTSALDPELTGEVLSVMRQLADEGMTMLVVTHEMGFARTVSNKVIFMEDGVVVEAGPSRDFFQNPREERSKAFLQTIRAAEMADKPIQNV
;
A
#
# COMPACT_ATOMS: atom_id res chain seq x y z
N MET A 1 -3.05 6.29 -5.11
CA MET A 1 -4.31 5.74 -4.54
C MET A 1 -4.69 6.67 -3.41
N PHE A 2 -5.93 7.14 -3.39
CA PHE A 2 -6.42 8.09 -2.39
C PHE A 2 -6.80 7.35 -1.10
N GLN A 3 -6.96 8.08 0.02
CA GLN A 3 -7.40 7.56 1.33
C GLN A 3 -8.72 6.79 1.25
N ASP A 4 -9.65 7.21 0.36
CA ASP A 4 -10.84 6.44 0.02
C ASP A 4 -10.47 5.39 -1.03
N TYR A 5 -10.84 4.15 -0.83
CA TYR A 5 -10.53 3.01 -1.72
C TYR A 5 -11.02 3.22 -3.16
N ASN A 6 -11.92 4.18 -3.38
CA ASN A 6 -12.50 4.60 -4.67
C ASN A 6 -13.01 3.42 -5.51
N LEU A 7 -13.57 2.43 -4.85
CA LEU A 7 -14.25 1.33 -5.53
C LEU A 7 -15.63 1.78 -6.02
N PHE A 8 -16.03 1.27 -7.17
CA PHE A 8 -17.40 1.43 -7.68
C PHE A 8 -18.34 0.62 -6.80
N ARG A 9 -19.21 1.30 -6.05
CA ARG A 9 -20.10 0.70 -5.04
C ARG A 9 -21.09 -0.31 -5.61
N ASN A 10 -21.47 -0.14 -6.88
CA ASN A 10 -22.41 -0.99 -7.61
C ASN A 10 -21.75 -2.09 -8.43
N LYS A 11 -20.47 -2.35 -8.22
CA LYS A 11 -19.68 -3.37 -8.90
C LYS A 11 -19.03 -4.30 -7.90
N THR A 12 -18.93 -5.60 -8.26
CA THR A 12 -18.19 -6.57 -7.45
C THR A 12 -16.69 -6.31 -7.48
N ALA A 13 -15.92 -7.02 -6.65
CA ALA A 13 -14.45 -6.90 -6.66
C ALA A 13 -13.89 -7.20 -8.05
N LEU A 14 -14.33 -8.29 -8.69
CA LEU A 14 -13.93 -8.63 -10.05
C LEU A 14 -14.29 -7.53 -11.06
N GLN A 15 -15.50 -7.00 -10.99
CA GLN A 15 -15.94 -5.93 -11.86
C GLN A 15 -15.17 -4.62 -11.64
N ASN A 16 -14.82 -4.30 -10.41
CA ASN A 16 -13.96 -3.15 -10.10
C ASN A 16 -12.59 -3.26 -10.76
N VAL A 17 -12.01 -4.44 -10.77
CA VAL A 17 -10.70 -4.67 -11.40
C VAL A 17 -10.80 -4.69 -12.93
N THR A 18 -11.84 -5.30 -13.49
CA THR A 18 -12.02 -5.39 -14.95
C THR A 18 -12.38 -4.07 -15.61
N GLU A 19 -12.95 -3.10 -14.88
CA GLU A 19 -13.46 -1.85 -15.43
C GLU A 19 -12.42 -1.08 -16.23
N GLY A 20 -11.24 -0.86 -15.65
CA GLY A 20 -10.15 -0.16 -16.32
C GLY A 20 -9.68 -0.87 -17.60
N LEU A 21 -9.70 -2.19 -17.59
CA LEU A 21 -9.26 -3.02 -18.73
C LEU A 21 -10.29 -2.99 -19.87
N THR A 22 -11.57 -3.10 -19.53
CA THR A 22 -12.64 -3.17 -20.55
C THR A 22 -13.02 -1.80 -21.10
N VAL A 23 -13.10 -0.77 -20.25
CA VAL A 23 -13.55 0.57 -20.65
C VAL A 23 -12.40 1.39 -21.22
N ALA A 24 -11.28 1.50 -20.49
CA ALA A 24 -10.17 2.35 -20.94
C ALA A 24 -9.31 1.67 -22.02
N ARG A 25 -9.00 0.37 -21.87
CA ARG A 25 -8.16 -0.37 -22.81
C ARG A 25 -8.96 -1.12 -23.88
N LYS A 26 -10.30 -1.11 -23.82
CA LYS A 26 -11.18 -1.80 -24.75
C LYS A 26 -10.89 -3.31 -24.90
N MET A 27 -10.38 -3.92 -23.82
CA MET A 27 -9.99 -5.33 -23.81
C MET A 27 -11.24 -6.22 -23.86
N PRO A 28 -11.22 -7.38 -24.55
CA PRO A 28 -12.30 -8.36 -24.49
C PRO A 28 -12.60 -8.80 -23.06
N LYS A 29 -13.88 -8.98 -22.73
CA LYS A 29 -14.34 -9.27 -21.36
C LYS A 29 -13.67 -10.50 -20.75
N ASP A 30 -13.56 -11.58 -21.53
CA ASP A 30 -12.98 -12.84 -21.06
C ASP A 30 -11.49 -12.68 -20.72
N GLN A 31 -10.75 -11.94 -21.53
CA GLN A 31 -9.34 -11.62 -21.28
C GLN A 31 -9.19 -10.73 -20.06
N ALA A 32 -10.01 -9.68 -19.95
CA ALA A 32 -10.01 -8.79 -18.77
C ALA A 32 -10.34 -9.54 -17.48
N ALA A 33 -11.32 -10.47 -17.53
CA ALA A 33 -11.69 -11.30 -16.38
C ALA A 33 -10.53 -12.22 -15.95
N ALA A 34 -9.82 -12.83 -16.89
CA ALA A 34 -8.68 -13.68 -16.58
C ALA A 34 -7.53 -12.90 -15.90
N ILE A 35 -7.23 -11.69 -16.37
CA ILE A 35 -6.24 -10.80 -15.76
C ILE A 35 -6.69 -10.36 -14.37
N ALA A 36 -7.95 -9.94 -14.23
CA ALA A 36 -8.50 -9.47 -12.96
C ALA A 36 -8.50 -10.58 -11.89
N LYS A 37 -8.83 -11.83 -12.25
CA LYS A 37 -8.77 -12.97 -11.33
C LYS A 37 -7.35 -13.23 -10.82
N LYS A 38 -6.35 -13.18 -11.70
CA LYS A 38 -4.93 -13.27 -11.30
C LYS A 38 -4.53 -12.15 -10.36
N ALA A 39 -4.96 -10.92 -10.64
CA ALA A 39 -4.67 -9.76 -9.78
C ALA A 39 -5.34 -9.89 -8.41
N LEU A 40 -6.60 -10.33 -8.34
CA LEU A 40 -7.30 -10.60 -7.07
C LEU A 40 -6.64 -11.73 -6.29
N GLN A 41 -6.25 -12.81 -6.97
CA GLN A 41 -5.52 -13.91 -6.33
C GLN A 41 -4.21 -13.43 -5.71
N LYS A 42 -3.46 -12.57 -6.42
CA LYS A 42 -2.19 -12.01 -5.95
C LYS A 42 -2.31 -11.22 -4.67
N VAL A 43 -3.43 -10.55 -4.45
CA VAL A 43 -3.70 -9.77 -3.24
C VAL A 43 -4.52 -10.52 -2.19
N GLY A 44 -4.70 -11.85 -2.35
CA GLY A 44 -5.45 -12.69 -1.42
C GLY A 44 -6.96 -12.43 -1.40
N MET A 45 -7.55 -12.12 -2.56
CA MET A 45 -8.96 -11.79 -2.70
C MET A 45 -9.71 -12.73 -3.68
N ALA A 46 -9.16 -13.92 -3.97
CA ALA A 46 -9.75 -14.85 -4.94
C ALA A 46 -11.13 -15.37 -4.51
N ASP A 47 -11.34 -15.57 -3.22
CA ASP A 47 -12.62 -16.04 -2.62
C ASP A 47 -13.66 -14.93 -2.44
N ARG A 48 -13.33 -13.68 -2.81
CA ARG A 48 -14.15 -12.49 -2.65
C ARG A 48 -14.47 -11.80 -3.99
N GLU A 49 -14.20 -12.44 -5.11
CA GLU A 49 -14.34 -11.82 -6.44
C GLU A 49 -15.78 -11.34 -6.76
N ASP A 50 -16.78 -12.00 -6.21
CA ASP A 50 -18.19 -11.66 -6.40
C ASP A 50 -18.79 -10.75 -5.33
N HIS A 51 -18.00 -10.33 -4.33
CA HIS A 51 -18.45 -9.45 -3.27
C HIS A 51 -18.46 -7.98 -3.72
N TYR A 52 -19.51 -7.26 -3.29
CA TYR A 52 -19.58 -5.80 -3.43
C TYR A 52 -18.79 -5.08 -2.33
N PRO A 53 -18.36 -3.83 -2.54
CA PRO A 53 -17.56 -3.10 -1.53
C PRO A 53 -18.17 -3.07 -0.13
N HIS A 54 -19.50 -2.94 -0.01
CA HIS A 54 -20.18 -2.95 1.30
C HIS A 54 -20.14 -4.29 2.04
N GLN A 55 -19.73 -5.36 1.38
CA GLN A 55 -19.57 -6.72 1.94
C GLN A 55 -18.10 -7.01 2.29
N LEU A 56 -17.19 -6.06 2.03
CA LEU A 56 -15.76 -6.20 2.23
C LEU A 56 -15.29 -5.35 3.41
N SER A 57 -14.35 -5.88 4.21
CA SER A 57 -13.64 -5.07 5.21
C SER A 57 -12.82 -3.95 4.56
N GLY A 58 -12.40 -2.95 5.32
CA GLY A 58 -11.53 -1.87 4.82
C GLY A 58 -10.25 -2.41 4.16
N GLY A 59 -9.56 -3.36 4.80
CA GLY A 59 -8.38 -4.00 4.23
C GLY A 59 -8.66 -4.79 2.94
N GLN A 60 -9.83 -5.47 2.87
CA GLN A 60 -10.27 -6.15 1.65
C GLN A 60 -10.58 -5.17 0.52
N GLN A 61 -11.21 -4.04 0.82
CA GLN A 61 -11.46 -2.98 -0.16
C GLN A 61 -10.14 -2.39 -0.67
N GLN A 62 -9.18 -2.14 0.22
CA GLN A 62 -7.85 -1.64 -0.15
C GLN A 62 -7.10 -2.65 -1.02
N ARG A 63 -7.10 -3.93 -0.67
CA ARG A 63 -6.48 -4.98 -1.49
C ARG A 63 -7.15 -5.11 -2.86
N THR A 64 -8.47 -4.95 -2.94
CA THR A 64 -9.19 -4.89 -4.23
C THR A 64 -8.75 -3.68 -5.06
N ALA A 65 -8.54 -2.51 -4.43
CA ALA A 65 -8.04 -1.33 -5.11
C ALA A 65 -6.59 -1.50 -5.60
N ILE A 66 -5.75 -2.21 -4.84
CA ILE A 66 -4.41 -2.62 -5.28
C ILE A 66 -4.50 -3.57 -6.47
N ALA A 67 -5.37 -4.60 -6.42
CA ALA A 67 -5.59 -5.51 -7.54
C ALA A 67 -5.99 -4.77 -8.83
N ARG A 68 -6.88 -3.78 -8.72
CA ARG A 68 -7.26 -2.91 -9.84
C ARG A 68 -6.06 -2.15 -10.42
N ALA A 69 -5.17 -1.65 -9.58
CA ALA A 69 -3.99 -0.94 -10.02
C ALA A 69 -3.01 -1.86 -10.75
N ILE A 70 -2.66 -3.01 -10.16
CA ILE A 70 -1.69 -3.95 -10.75
C ILE A 70 -2.20 -4.67 -11.99
N ALA A 71 -3.52 -4.89 -12.12
CA ALA A 71 -4.12 -5.48 -13.31
C ALA A 71 -3.88 -4.65 -14.58
N ALA A 72 -3.64 -3.37 -14.43
CA ALA A 72 -3.27 -2.48 -15.53
C ALA A 72 -1.79 -2.60 -15.94
N GLU A 73 -0.97 -3.45 -15.31
CA GLU A 73 0.46 -3.59 -15.55
C GLU A 73 1.19 -2.23 -15.68
N PRO A 74 1.10 -1.38 -14.63
CA PRO A 74 1.70 -0.06 -14.66
C PRO A 74 3.22 -0.14 -14.48
N GLU A 75 3.96 0.83 -15.02
CA GLU A 75 5.41 0.98 -14.77
C GLU A 75 5.69 1.46 -13.33
N ILE A 76 4.77 2.23 -12.75
CA ILE A 76 4.87 2.76 -11.38
C ILE A 76 3.50 2.86 -10.72
N ILE A 77 3.43 2.59 -9.42
CA ILE A 77 2.23 2.79 -8.61
C ILE A 77 2.50 3.85 -7.54
N PHE A 78 1.57 4.80 -7.41
CA PHE A 78 1.58 5.81 -6.36
C PHE A 78 0.62 5.40 -5.24
N PHE A 79 1.13 5.26 -4.03
CA PHE A 79 0.35 5.03 -2.83
C PHE A 79 0.39 6.29 -1.95
N ASP A 80 -0.78 6.80 -1.58
CA ASP A 80 -0.93 7.94 -0.70
C ASP A 80 -1.65 7.49 0.57
N GLU A 81 -0.91 7.34 1.66
CA GLU A 81 -1.39 6.87 2.95
C GLU A 81 -2.29 5.62 2.87
N PRO A 82 -1.82 4.51 2.27
CA PRO A 82 -2.69 3.37 1.91
C PRO A 82 -3.31 2.65 3.11
N THR A 83 -2.84 2.93 4.33
CA THR A 83 -3.27 2.26 5.57
C THR A 83 -3.91 3.20 6.59
N SER A 84 -3.98 4.51 6.32
CA SER A 84 -4.42 5.52 7.29
C SER A 84 -5.88 5.36 7.79
N ALA A 85 -6.73 4.72 7.00
CA ALA A 85 -8.13 4.46 7.34
C ALA A 85 -8.38 3.04 7.89
N LEU A 86 -7.32 2.29 8.18
CA LEU A 86 -7.38 0.90 8.64
C LEU A 86 -6.99 0.78 10.11
N ASP A 87 -7.58 -0.20 10.78
CA ASP A 87 -7.10 -0.62 12.09
C ASP A 87 -5.75 -1.38 11.96
N PRO A 88 -4.99 -1.54 13.06
CA PRO A 88 -3.65 -2.13 13.02
C PRO A 88 -3.59 -3.56 12.46
N GLU A 89 -4.64 -4.36 12.66
CA GLU A 89 -4.70 -5.73 12.17
C GLU A 89 -4.81 -5.76 10.64
N LEU A 90 -5.73 -4.97 10.08
CA LEU A 90 -5.93 -4.85 8.63
C LEU A 90 -4.77 -4.13 7.92
N THR A 91 -4.11 -3.20 8.62
CA THR A 91 -2.87 -2.55 8.16
C THR A 91 -1.80 -3.58 7.79
N GLY A 92 -1.57 -4.57 8.67
CA GLY A 92 -0.59 -5.63 8.44
C GLY A 92 -0.83 -6.41 7.14
N GLU A 93 -2.09 -6.72 6.83
CA GLU A 93 -2.47 -7.44 5.59
C GLU A 93 -2.13 -6.64 4.33
N VAL A 94 -2.45 -5.34 4.34
CA VAL A 94 -2.19 -4.45 3.19
C VAL A 94 -0.69 -4.25 2.98
N LEU A 95 0.07 -4.00 4.06
CA LEU A 95 1.52 -3.84 3.99
C LEU A 95 2.23 -5.11 3.52
N SER A 96 1.69 -6.30 3.86
CA SER A 96 2.20 -7.58 3.38
C SER A 96 2.09 -7.70 1.85
N VAL A 97 0.93 -7.33 1.29
CA VAL A 97 0.73 -7.30 -0.17
C VAL A 97 1.69 -6.31 -0.83
N MET A 98 1.84 -5.11 -0.26
CA MET A 98 2.77 -4.10 -0.82
C MET A 98 4.23 -4.57 -0.77
N ARG A 99 4.63 -5.28 0.29
CA ARG A 99 5.97 -5.90 0.38
C ARG A 99 6.17 -6.94 -0.72
N GLN A 100 5.20 -7.82 -0.92
CA GLN A 100 5.26 -8.79 -2.00
C GLN A 100 5.43 -8.13 -3.37
N LEU A 101 4.71 -7.03 -3.65
CA LEU A 101 4.87 -6.28 -4.90
C LEU A 101 6.27 -5.67 -5.06
N ALA A 102 6.87 -5.18 -3.95
CA ALA A 102 8.24 -4.68 -3.97
C ALA A 102 9.25 -5.79 -4.27
N ASP A 103 9.10 -6.96 -3.63
CA ASP A 103 9.96 -8.13 -3.83
C ASP A 103 9.89 -8.66 -5.27
N GLU A 104 8.75 -8.48 -5.94
CA GLU A 104 8.56 -8.80 -7.36
C GLU A 104 9.09 -7.71 -8.31
N GLY A 105 9.68 -6.64 -7.79
CA GLY A 105 10.31 -5.57 -8.56
C GLY A 105 9.36 -4.47 -9.03
N MET A 106 8.15 -4.38 -8.47
CA MET A 106 7.23 -3.28 -8.80
C MET A 106 7.80 -1.95 -8.33
N THR A 107 7.89 -0.97 -9.22
CA THR A 107 8.26 0.40 -8.86
C THR A 107 7.09 1.09 -8.15
N MET A 108 7.35 1.58 -6.96
CA MET A 108 6.32 2.25 -6.13
C MET A 108 6.84 3.55 -5.55
N LEU A 109 6.00 4.58 -5.53
CA LEU A 109 6.16 5.76 -4.69
C LEU A 109 5.10 5.69 -3.58
N VAL A 110 5.55 5.66 -2.33
CA VAL A 110 4.66 5.47 -1.18
C VAL A 110 4.79 6.63 -0.21
N VAL A 111 3.70 7.35 0.03
CA VAL A 111 3.57 8.28 1.15
C VAL A 111 2.99 7.48 2.31
N THR A 112 3.67 7.44 3.45
CA THR A 112 3.26 6.62 4.59
C THR A 112 3.89 7.11 5.89
N HIS A 113 3.19 6.87 6.99
CA HIS A 113 3.69 6.98 8.35
C HIS A 113 4.16 5.63 8.95
N GLU A 114 4.04 4.54 8.18
CA GLU A 114 4.46 3.20 8.59
C GLU A 114 6.00 3.05 8.48
N MET A 115 6.72 3.54 9.48
CA MET A 115 8.19 3.60 9.43
C MET A 115 8.86 2.23 9.40
N GLY A 116 8.26 1.23 10.06
CA GLY A 116 8.73 -0.16 9.99
C GLY A 116 8.69 -0.73 8.58
N PHE A 117 7.60 -0.46 7.86
CA PHE A 117 7.45 -0.80 6.45
C PHE A 117 8.45 -0.04 5.58
N ALA A 118 8.51 1.29 5.70
CA ALA A 118 9.40 2.13 4.92
C ALA A 118 10.87 1.69 5.07
N ARG A 119 11.33 1.38 6.29
CA ARG A 119 12.70 0.92 6.59
C ARG A 119 13.05 -0.38 5.89
N THR A 120 12.09 -1.31 5.78
CA THR A 120 12.34 -2.66 5.26
C THR A 120 12.17 -2.79 3.75
N VAL A 121 11.34 -1.94 3.15
CA VAL A 121 10.92 -2.09 1.74
C VAL A 121 11.51 -1.01 0.83
N SER A 122 11.75 0.20 1.34
CA SER A 122 12.21 1.29 0.46
C SER A 122 13.70 1.21 0.13
N ASN A 123 14.04 1.52 -1.12
CA ASN A 123 15.42 1.75 -1.56
C ASN A 123 15.86 3.18 -1.25
N LYS A 124 14.94 4.13 -1.38
CA LYS A 124 15.17 5.57 -1.19
C LYS A 124 14.06 6.17 -0.34
N VAL A 125 14.43 7.09 0.54
CA VAL A 125 13.51 7.88 1.37
C VAL A 125 13.63 9.35 1.00
N ILE A 126 12.50 10.04 1.02
CA ILE A 126 12.39 11.49 0.93
C ILE A 126 11.59 11.93 2.16
N PHE A 127 12.26 12.59 3.10
CA PHE A 127 11.60 13.17 4.27
C PHE A 127 11.20 14.61 3.95
N MET A 128 9.91 14.88 4.12
CA MET A 128 9.31 16.20 3.83
C MET A 128 8.63 16.74 5.07
N GLU A 129 8.73 18.06 5.26
CA GLU A 129 8.03 18.80 6.30
C GLU A 129 7.65 20.18 5.74
N ASP A 130 6.46 20.66 6.06
CA ASP A 130 5.93 21.97 5.61
C ASP A 130 6.08 22.23 4.10
N GLY A 131 5.90 21.17 3.30
CA GLY A 131 5.95 21.24 1.84
C GLY A 131 7.35 21.29 1.24
N VAL A 132 8.40 21.19 2.05
CA VAL A 132 9.80 21.18 1.59
C VAL A 132 10.48 19.84 1.87
N VAL A 133 11.44 19.49 1.00
CA VAL A 133 12.28 18.32 1.22
C VAL A 133 13.34 18.66 2.27
N VAL A 134 13.30 18.01 3.41
CA VAL A 134 14.28 18.16 4.50
C VAL A 134 15.50 17.30 4.22
N GLU A 135 15.28 16.03 3.91
CA GLU A 135 16.35 15.08 3.61
C GLU A 135 15.90 14.05 2.57
N ALA A 136 16.81 13.66 1.68
CA ALA A 136 16.58 12.59 0.72
C ALA A 136 17.85 11.76 0.53
N GLY A 137 17.67 10.43 0.46
CA GLY A 137 18.80 9.54 0.29
C GLY A 137 18.44 8.06 0.31
N PRO A 138 19.45 7.17 0.29
CA PRO A 138 19.25 5.74 0.48
C PRO A 138 18.54 5.47 1.81
N SER A 139 17.57 4.55 1.79
CA SER A 139 16.78 4.20 2.98
C SER A 139 17.66 3.82 4.18
N ARG A 140 18.67 2.99 3.94
CA ARG A 140 19.59 2.56 4.99
C ARG A 140 20.26 3.74 5.69
N ASP A 141 20.74 4.72 4.91
CA ASP A 141 21.46 5.89 5.46
C ASP A 141 20.49 6.76 6.26
N PHE A 142 19.30 7.04 5.73
CA PHE A 142 18.29 7.84 6.42
C PHE A 142 17.90 7.23 7.77
N PHE A 143 17.63 5.92 7.84
CA PHE A 143 17.19 5.29 9.09
C PHE A 143 18.31 5.00 10.09
N GLN A 144 19.56 4.84 9.64
CA GLN A 144 20.69 4.53 10.52
C GLN A 144 21.50 5.77 10.91
N ASN A 145 21.76 6.65 9.95
CA ASN A 145 22.64 7.82 10.09
C ASN A 145 22.05 9.05 9.40
N PRO A 146 20.87 9.57 9.84
CA PRO A 146 20.28 10.77 9.27
C PRO A 146 21.23 11.95 9.39
N ARG A 147 21.30 12.81 8.37
CA ARG A 147 22.22 13.94 8.30
C ARG A 147 21.63 15.17 8.96
N GLU A 148 20.36 15.44 8.65
CA GLU A 148 19.67 16.64 9.12
C GLU A 148 19.19 16.50 10.57
N GLU A 149 19.35 17.54 11.38
CA GLU A 149 18.92 17.54 12.79
C GLU A 149 17.42 17.28 12.93
N ARG A 150 16.63 17.77 11.98
CA ARG A 150 15.18 17.53 11.99
C ARG A 150 14.82 16.06 11.71
N SER A 151 15.54 15.40 10.80
CA SER A 151 15.42 13.96 10.54
C SER A 151 15.78 13.13 11.78
N LYS A 152 16.85 13.51 12.49
CA LYS A 152 17.26 12.86 13.74
C LYS A 152 16.18 12.97 14.80
N ALA A 153 15.64 14.17 15.02
CA ALA A 153 14.58 14.41 15.99
C ALA A 153 13.31 13.59 15.64
N PHE A 154 12.91 13.58 14.37
CA PHE A 154 11.77 12.79 13.90
C PHE A 154 11.95 11.29 14.18
N LEU A 155 13.09 10.71 13.81
CA LEU A 155 13.36 9.29 14.01
C LEU A 155 13.51 8.92 15.51
N GLN A 156 13.98 9.82 16.35
CA GLN A 156 14.00 9.64 17.81
C GLN A 156 12.58 9.52 18.37
N THR A 157 11.67 10.40 17.95
CA THR A 157 10.26 10.36 18.37
C THR A 157 9.60 9.04 17.98
N ILE A 158 9.82 8.56 16.74
CA ILE A 158 9.30 7.27 16.27
C ILE A 158 9.83 6.10 17.13
N ARG A 159 11.15 6.07 17.37
CA ARG A 159 11.76 5.01 18.20
C ARG A 159 11.24 5.02 19.64
N ALA A 160 10.99 6.18 20.22
CA ALA A 160 10.42 6.30 21.55
C ALA A 160 8.97 5.74 21.59
N ALA A 161 8.16 6.04 20.58
CA ALA A 161 6.80 5.50 20.46
C ALA A 161 6.81 3.96 20.28
N GLU A 162 7.68 3.42 19.40
CA GLU A 162 7.85 1.97 19.19
C GLU A 162 8.30 1.22 20.47
N MET A 163 9.05 1.89 21.36
CA MET A 163 9.47 1.32 22.64
C MET A 163 8.35 1.35 23.70
N ALA A 164 7.51 2.36 23.69
CA ALA A 164 6.39 2.50 24.62
C ALA A 164 5.27 1.47 24.34
N ASP A 165 5.09 1.09 23.09
CA ASP A 165 4.07 0.12 22.64
C ASP A 165 4.47 -1.36 22.84
N LYS A 166 5.69 -1.65 23.29
CA LYS A 166 6.06 -3.03 23.60
C LYS A 166 5.38 -3.48 24.88
N PRO A 167 4.56 -4.58 24.86
CA PRO A 167 3.96 -5.10 26.07
C PRO A 167 5.05 -5.44 27.07
N ILE A 168 4.85 -5.02 28.34
CA ILE A 168 5.70 -5.39 29.46
C ILE A 168 5.68 -6.92 29.51
N GLN A 169 6.78 -7.56 29.11
CA GLN A 169 6.98 -8.99 29.35
C GLN A 169 7.12 -9.14 30.86
N ASN A 170 6.01 -9.45 31.54
CA ASN A 170 6.04 -9.88 32.91
C ASN A 170 6.77 -11.24 32.95
N VAL A 171 7.89 -11.25 33.62
CA VAL A 171 8.69 -12.40 34.03
C VAL A 171 7.87 -13.27 34.99
#